data_6723633d998cdeaa17dbc7efca689663
#
_entry.id   6723633d998cdeaa17dbc7efca689663
#
_cell.length_a   1.000
_cell.length_b   1.000
_cell.length_c   1.000
_cell.angle_alpha   90.00
_cell.angle_beta   90.00
_cell.angle_gamma   90.00
#
_symmetry.space_group_name_H-M   'P 1'
#
loop_
_entity.id
_entity.type
_entity.pdbx_description
1 polymer ?
#
loop_
_entity_poly.entity_id
_entity_poly.type
_entity_poly.pdbx_seq_one_letter_code
_entity_poly.pdbx_strand_id
1 'polypeptide(L)'
;ILLLATAGGLHAQQAPQWRDLFNGKDLTGWVSINVQPDTFKVENGMIVCSGKPTGLMRTERQYENYILHVEWMHTEPGGNSGMFLWASPTPNPGSPFPDGVEVQMLELQWPELHKRDGVTPPVAYVHGEVWGVGNLKTTPDNARGNRSMSIENLCKGRGEWNTYDIVAVDGVIKLAVNGKFVNGISKATQKKGYICLESEGAKIYFRNLRIMELPPGVTTPEQSAPLAQ
;
A
#
# COMPACT_ATOMS: atom_id res chain seq x y z
N ILE A 1 39.61 -41.87 21.53
CA ILE A 1 39.22 -40.57 20.91
C ILE A 1 37.81 -40.74 20.43
N LEU A 2 36.82 -40.15 21.19
CA LEU A 2 35.42 -40.16 20.84
C LEU A 2 35.14 -38.92 20.02
N LEU A 3 34.80 -39.05 18.74
CA LEU A 3 34.27 -37.93 17.95
C LEU A 3 32.78 -37.79 18.25
N LEU A 4 32.41 -36.69 18.96
CA LEU A 4 31.04 -36.23 19.05
C LEU A 4 30.69 -35.51 17.73
N ALA A 5 29.88 -36.16 16.90
CA ALA A 5 29.24 -35.50 15.77
C ALA A 5 28.06 -34.64 16.30
N THR A 6 28.20 -33.34 16.30
CA THR A 6 27.09 -32.43 16.55
C THR A 6 26.21 -32.42 15.31
N ALA A 7 25.06 -33.07 15.37
CA ALA A 7 24.00 -32.94 14.36
C ALA A 7 23.45 -31.52 14.43
N GLY A 8 23.95 -30.61 13.61
CA GLY A 8 23.33 -29.32 13.36
C GLY A 8 21.98 -29.56 12.71
N GLY A 9 20.89 -29.36 13.46
CA GLY A 9 19.54 -29.43 12.92
C GLY A 9 19.36 -28.33 11.86
N LEU A 10 19.26 -28.72 10.60
CA LEU A 10 18.75 -27.89 9.55
C LEU A 10 17.29 -27.55 9.92
N HIS A 11 17.07 -26.38 10.48
CA HIS A 11 15.72 -25.84 10.60
C HIS A 11 15.23 -25.58 9.15
N ALA A 12 14.39 -26.47 8.65
CA ALA A 12 13.71 -26.23 7.39
C ALA A 12 12.95 -24.91 7.52
N GLN A 13 13.36 -23.91 6.77
CA GLN A 13 12.68 -22.63 6.74
C GLN A 13 11.25 -22.87 6.24
N GLN A 14 10.26 -22.54 7.04
CA GLN A 14 8.86 -22.71 6.69
C GLN A 14 8.57 -21.84 5.45
N ALA A 15 7.90 -22.41 4.45
CA ALA A 15 7.51 -21.68 3.25
C ALA A 15 6.64 -20.47 3.62
N PRO A 16 6.80 -19.33 2.94
CA PRO A 16 5.97 -18.14 3.18
C PRO A 16 4.49 -18.47 3.09
N GLN A 17 3.71 -17.97 4.03
CA GLN A 17 2.26 -18.22 4.13
C GLN A 17 1.50 -16.90 4.14
N TRP A 18 0.34 -16.89 3.49
CA TRP A 18 -0.61 -15.79 3.60
C TRP A 18 -1.18 -15.73 5.02
N ARG A 19 -1.31 -14.53 5.55
CA ARG A 19 -2.02 -14.24 6.78
C ARG A 19 -2.82 -12.95 6.66
N ASP A 20 -3.92 -12.88 7.38
CA ASP A 20 -4.75 -11.69 7.39
C ASP A 20 -4.10 -10.59 8.23
N LEU A 21 -4.08 -9.37 7.70
CA LEU A 21 -3.78 -8.14 8.43
C LEU A 21 -5.00 -7.56 9.13
N PHE A 22 -6.18 -8.01 8.75
CA PHE A 22 -7.46 -7.61 9.32
C PHE A 22 -8.29 -8.86 9.64
N ASN A 23 -8.76 -8.97 10.89
CA ASN A 23 -9.45 -10.16 11.40
C ASN A 23 -10.95 -10.21 11.08
N GLY A 24 -11.50 -9.17 10.40
CA GLY A 24 -12.91 -9.07 10.06
C GLY A 24 -13.85 -8.68 11.22
N LYS A 25 -13.32 -8.45 12.44
CA LYS A 25 -14.12 -8.21 13.65
C LYS A 25 -13.85 -6.87 14.32
N ASP A 26 -12.59 -6.51 14.45
CA ASP A 26 -12.12 -5.29 15.11
C ASP A 26 -10.80 -4.81 14.50
N LEU A 27 -10.29 -3.68 14.99
CA LEU A 27 -9.05 -3.07 14.52
C LEU A 27 -7.81 -3.51 15.33
N THR A 28 -7.86 -4.66 15.98
CA THR A 28 -6.67 -5.25 16.65
C THR A 28 -5.54 -5.43 15.63
N GLY A 29 -4.32 -5.01 15.98
CA GLY A 29 -3.16 -4.99 15.09
C GLY A 29 -2.99 -3.69 14.29
N TRP A 30 -3.87 -2.70 14.52
CA TRP A 30 -3.84 -1.40 13.88
C TRP A 30 -3.78 -0.25 14.90
N VAL A 31 -3.10 0.83 14.53
CA VAL A 31 -2.90 2.03 15.36
C VAL A 31 -3.33 3.27 14.59
N SER A 32 -4.27 4.01 15.14
CA SER A 32 -4.74 5.30 14.58
C SER A 32 -3.71 6.41 14.78
N ILE A 33 -3.48 7.21 13.74
CA ILE A 33 -2.52 8.32 13.71
C ILE A 33 -3.20 9.58 13.18
N ASN A 34 -3.29 10.62 14.00
CA ASN A 34 -3.91 11.93 13.66
C ASN A 34 -5.37 11.83 13.20
N VAL A 35 -6.10 10.82 13.66
CA VAL A 35 -7.52 10.63 13.34
C VAL A 35 -8.34 10.49 14.62
N GLN A 36 -9.65 10.67 14.50
CA GLN A 36 -10.58 10.45 15.59
C GLN A 36 -10.84 8.95 15.80
N PRO A 37 -11.28 8.50 16.98
CA PRO A 37 -11.55 7.08 17.25
C PRO A 37 -12.56 6.43 16.30
N ASP A 38 -13.43 7.23 15.69
CA ASP A 38 -14.48 6.79 14.78
C ASP A 38 -14.16 7.00 13.29
N THR A 39 -12.97 7.52 12.96
CA THR A 39 -12.52 7.69 11.57
C THR A 39 -12.42 6.34 10.85
N PHE A 40 -11.87 5.34 11.52
CA PHE A 40 -11.84 3.96 11.05
C PHE A 40 -12.74 3.10 11.93
N LYS A 41 -13.62 2.33 11.31
CA LYS A 41 -14.57 1.41 11.98
C LYS A 41 -14.60 0.08 11.28
N VAL A 42 -15.17 -0.91 11.95
CA VAL A 42 -15.51 -2.20 11.32
C VAL A 42 -17.01 -2.26 11.12
N GLU A 43 -17.44 -2.44 9.87
CA GLU A 43 -18.84 -2.63 9.50
C GLU A 43 -18.94 -3.82 8.54
N ASN A 44 -19.79 -4.79 8.84
CA ASN A 44 -20.03 -5.97 8.00
C ASN A 44 -18.75 -6.72 7.59
N GLY A 45 -17.77 -6.85 8.51
CA GLY A 45 -16.51 -7.54 8.23
C GLY A 45 -15.52 -6.74 7.35
N MET A 46 -15.75 -5.46 7.18
CA MET A 46 -14.89 -4.55 6.40
C MET A 46 -14.36 -3.42 7.28
N ILE A 47 -13.17 -2.91 6.97
CA ILE A 47 -12.70 -1.63 7.49
C ILE A 47 -13.39 -0.53 6.68
N VAL A 48 -14.04 0.39 7.38
CA VAL A 48 -14.67 1.58 6.80
C VAL A 48 -13.95 2.80 7.32
N CYS A 49 -13.39 3.59 6.42
CA CYS A 49 -12.78 4.89 6.72
C CYS A 49 -13.75 6.00 6.31
N SER A 50 -14.02 6.95 7.22
CA SER A 50 -14.87 8.11 6.92
C SER A 50 -14.19 9.15 6.03
N GLY A 51 -12.86 9.11 5.91
CA GLY A 51 -12.05 10.09 5.21
C GLY A 51 -11.78 11.37 6.02
N LYS A 52 -12.27 11.49 7.24
CA LYS A 52 -12.12 12.70 8.07
C LYS A 52 -11.92 12.36 9.54
N PRO A 53 -10.98 13.09 10.23
CA PRO A 53 -10.00 14.05 9.68
C PRO A 53 -8.94 13.34 8.81
N THR A 54 -8.12 14.13 8.09
CA THR A 54 -6.97 13.62 7.37
C THR A 54 -5.96 13.02 8.34
N GLY A 55 -5.51 11.80 8.06
CA GLY A 55 -4.57 11.04 8.86
C GLY A 55 -4.49 9.59 8.40
N LEU A 56 -4.07 8.70 9.28
CA LEU A 56 -3.75 7.32 8.91
C LEU A 56 -4.21 6.32 9.98
N MET A 57 -4.33 5.07 9.57
CA MET A 57 -4.30 3.93 10.45
C MET A 57 -3.18 3.00 9.98
N ARG A 58 -2.18 2.73 10.84
CA ARG A 58 -1.03 1.89 10.50
C ARG A 58 -1.07 0.55 11.21
N THR A 59 -0.38 -0.44 10.66
CA THR A 59 -0.12 -1.70 11.36
C THR A 59 0.69 -1.47 12.67
N GLU A 60 0.54 -2.34 13.66
CA GLU A 60 1.36 -2.30 14.88
C GLU A 60 2.82 -2.66 14.61
N ARG A 61 3.08 -3.57 13.67
CA ARG A 61 4.44 -4.01 13.32
C ARG A 61 4.88 -3.50 11.96
N GLN A 62 6.19 -3.45 11.80
CA GLN A 62 6.85 -3.13 10.53
C GLN A 62 7.03 -4.39 9.69
N TYR A 63 7.08 -4.16 8.38
CA TYR A 63 7.31 -5.19 7.36
C TYR A 63 8.44 -4.76 6.44
N GLU A 64 9.20 -5.74 5.93
CA GLU A 64 10.36 -5.49 5.06
C GLU A 64 10.09 -6.03 3.65
N ASN A 65 10.19 -7.34 3.45
CA ASN A 65 9.91 -7.99 2.17
C ASN A 65 8.57 -8.72 2.26
N TYR A 66 7.64 -8.44 1.35
CA TYR A 66 6.31 -9.04 1.39
C TYR A 66 5.57 -8.96 0.05
N ILE A 67 4.56 -9.81 -0.06
CA ILE A 67 3.46 -9.65 -1.02
C ILE A 67 2.24 -9.24 -0.21
N LEU A 68 1.55 -8.20 -0.65
CA LEU A 68 0.37 -7.64 0.00
C LEU A 68 -0.83 -7.69 -0.95
N HIS A 69 -1.97 -8.10 -0.44
CA HIS A 69 -3.25 -8.07 -1.14
C HIS A 69 -4.22 -7.17 -0.38
N VAL A 70 -4.93 -6.30 -1.08
CA VAL A 70 -5.99 -5.47 -0.53
C VAL A 70 -7.08 -5.24 -1.56
N GLU A 71 -8.34 -5.30 -1.11
CA GLU A 71 -9.49 -4.83 -1.88
C GLU A 71 -10.03 -3.53 -1.30
N TRP A 72 -10.33 -2.56 -2.17
CA TRP A 72 -10.84 -1.25 -1.78
C TRP A 72 -11.96 -0.75 -2.69
N MET A 73 -12.83 0.11 -2.16
CA MET A 73 -13.97 0.66 -2.89
C MET A 73 -14.38 2.02 -2.34
N HIS A 74 -14.44 3.03 -3.22
CA HIS A 74 -15.14 4.28 -2.94
C HIS A 74 -16.62 4.17 -3.29
N THR A 75 -17.47 4.85 -2.53
CA THR A 75 -18.92 4.91 -2.80
C THR A 75 -19.38 6.29 -3.25
N GLU A 76 -18.53 7.30 -3.11
CA GLU A 76 -18.80 8.70 -3.45
C GLU A 76 -17.92 9.16 -4.61
N PRO A 77 -18.41 10.11 -5.44
CA PRO A 77 -17.61 10.66 -6.53
C PRO A 77 -16.39 11.41 -5.99
N GLY A 78 -15.26 11.28 -6.68
CA GLY A 78 -14.04 12.03 -6.36
C GLY A 78 -13.42 11.68 -5.03
N GLY A 79 -13.69 10.47 -4.51
CA GLY A 79 -13.07 9.99 -3.27
C GLY A 79 -11.56 9.96 -3.37
N ASN A 80 -10.89 10.36 -2.26
CA ASN A 80 -9.44 10.31 -2.11
C ASN A 80 -9.07 9.46 -0.91
N SER A 81 -8.10 8.59 -1.11
CA SER A 81 -7.43 7.76 -0.12
C SER A 81 -6.16 7.18 -0.74
N GLY A 82 -5.37 6.48 0.05
CA GLY A 82 -4.16 5.82 -0.37
C GLY A 82 -3.74 4.73 0.60
N MET A 83 -2.70 4.03 0.22
CA MET A 83 -2.01 3.08 1.08
C MET A 83 -0.54 3.46 1.15
N PHE A 84 0.02 3.54 2.37
CA PHE A 84 1.46 3.73 2.55
C PHE A 84 2.14 2.40 2.80
N LEU A 85 3.29 2.24 2.19
CA LEU A 85 4.20 1.09 2.33
C LEU A 85 5.53 1.58 2.89
N TRP A 86 6.16 0.76 3.72
CA TRP A 86 7.42 1.10 4.40
C TRP A 86 7.35 2.46 5.11
N ALA A 87 6.19 2.78 5.69
CA ALA A 87 5.97 4.07 6.33
C ALA A 87 6.78 4.23 7.63
N SER A 88 7.21 5.45 7.91
CA SER A 88 7.75 5.84 9.21
C SER A 88 6.67 5.76 10.30
N PRO A 89 7.03 5.64 11.59
CA PRO A 89 6.07 5.41 12.67
C PRO A 89 5.09 6.56 12.90
N THR A 90 5.51 7.78 12.57
CA THR A 90 4.76 9.02 12.81
C THR A 90 4.86 9.95 11.61
N PRO A 91 3.87 10.83 11.41
CA PRO A 91 3.94 11.89 10.41
C PRO A 91 5.11 12.84 10.63
N ASN A 92 5.57 13.45 9.53
CA ASN A 92 6.57 14.48 9.57
C ASN A 92 6.02 15.78 10.18
N PRO A 93 6.84 16.60 10.86
CA PRO A 93 6.41 17.90 11.35
C PRO A 93 5.78 18.75 10.25
N GLY A 94 4.55 19.24 10.48
CA GLY A 94 3.81 20.07 9.53
C GLY A 94 3.15 19.29 8.37
N SER A 95 3.19 17.95 8.38
CA SER A 95 2.51 17.10 7.43
C SER A 95 1.53 16.16 8.15
N PRO A 96 0.39 15.80 7.56
CA PRO A 96 -0.46 14.75 8.10
C PRO A 96 0.11 13.34 7.83
N PHE A 97 1.13 13.22 6.98
CA PHE A 97 1.67 11.96 6.49
C PHE A 97 3.12 11.71 6.91
N PRO A 98 3.51 10.43 7.11
CA PRO A 98 4.88 10.02 7.37
C PRO A 98 5.71 9.97 6.07
N ASP A 99 7.02 9.74 6.21
CA ASP A 99 7.81 9.21 5.10
C ASP A 99 7.28 7.82 4.74
N GLY A 100 7.16 7.52 3.45
CA GLY A 100 6.69 6.23 2.98
C GLY A 100 6.55 6.20 1.46
N VAL A 101 6.19 5.05 0.90
CA VAL A 101 5.75 4.95 -0.50
C VAL A 101 4.24 4.91 -0.50
N GLU A 102 3.63 5.88 -1.17
CA GLU A 102 2.18 5.92 -1.34
C GLU A 102 1.76 5.22 -2.63
N VAL A 103 0.73 4.40 -2.52
CA VAL A 103 -0.02 3.81 -3.62
C VAL A 103 -1.41 4.43 -3.61
N GLN A 104 -1.69 5.24 -4.62
CA GLN A 104 -2.89 6.06 -4.71
C GLN A 104 -4.16 5.23 -4.88
N MET A 105 -5.22 5.63 -4.19
CA MET A 105 -6.57 5.06 -4.27
C MET A 105 -7.60 6.18 -4.46
N LEU A 106 -7.70 6.72 -5.69
CA LEU A 106 -8.65 7.76 -6.04
C LEU A 106 -9.84 7.19 -6.80
N GLU A 107 -11.02 7.78 -6.61
CA GLU A 107 -12.19 7.51 -7.42
C GLU A 107 -12.06 8.19 -8.80
N LEU A 108 -12.54 7.52 -9.86
CA LEU A 108 -12.29 7.91 -11.26
C LEU A 108 -12.75 9.32 -11.63
N GLN A 109 -13.74 9.89 -10.94
CA GLN A 109 -14.21 11.25 -11.19
C GLN A 109 -13.35 12.34 -10.52
N TRP A 110 -12.37 11.94 -9.68
CA TRP A 110 -11.55 12.88 -8.96
C TRP A 110 -10.91 13.97 -9.85
N PRO A 111 -10.30 13.66 -11.02
CA PRO A 111 -9.70 14.68 -11.88
C PRO A 111 -10.71 15.71 -12.38
N GLU A 112 -11.92 15.28 -12.72
CA GLU A 112 -12.97 16.18 -13.20
C GLU A 112 -13.46 17.13 -12.11
N LEU A 113 -13.58 16.64 -10.89
CA LEU A 113 -14.04 17.42 -9.74
C LEU A 113 -12.96 18.35 -9.15
N HIS A 114 -11.70 18.12 -9.51
CA HIS A 114 -10.56 18.90 -9.03
C HIS A 114 -9.88 19.72 -10.14
N LYS A 115 -10.61 20.07 -11.18
CA LYS A 115 -10.16 21.03 -12.20
C LYS A 115 -9.81 22.38 -11.54
N ARG A 116 -8.66 22.92 -11.93
CA ARG A 116 -8.22 24.26 -11.54
C ARG A 116 -7.93 25.06 -12.79
N ASP A 117 -8.51 26.26 -12.91
CA ASP A 117 -8.32 27.16 -14.03
C ASP A 117 -8.53 26.47 -15.42
N GLY A 118 -9.52 25.58 -15.50
CA GLY A 118 -9.82 24.80 -16.70
C GLY A 118 -8.90 23.61 -16.98
N VAL A 119 -7.89 23.39 -16.14
CA VAL A 119 -6.94 22.26 -16.27
C VAL A 119 -7.42 21.07 -15.45
N THR A 120 -7.64 19.94 -16.11
CA THR A 120 -7.96 18.66 -15.46
C THR A 120 -6.66 17.98 -15.00
N PRO A 121 -6.57 17.53 -13.73
CA PRO A 121 -5.46 16.70 -13.29
C PRO A 121 -5.28 15.44 -14.15
N PRO A 122 -4.07 14.91 -14.29
CA PRO A 122 -3.81 13.74 -15.11
C PRO A 122 -4.61 12.50 -14.68
N VAL A 123 -5.11 11.74 -15.64
CA VAL A 123 -5.84 10.46 -15.40
C VAL A 123 -4.98 9.44 -14.64
N ALA A 124 -3.66 9.52 -14.75
CA ALA A 124 -2.74 8.67 -14.00
C ALA A 124 -3.00 8.67 -12.49
N TYR A 125 -3.50 9.77 -11.92
CA TYR A 125 -3.82 9.87 -10.49
C TYR A 125 -4.81 8.78 -10.02
N VAL A 126 -5.77 8.41 -10.83
CA VAL A 126 -6.88 7.52 -10.43
C VAL A 126 -6.65 6.04 -10.77
N HIS A 127 -5.50 5.67 -11.27
CA HIS A 127 -5.21 4.29 -11.69
C HIS A 127 -4.01 3.66 -10.97
N GLY A 128 -3.80 4.00 -9.68
CA GLY A 128 -2.75 3.39 -8.88
C GLY A 128 -1.38 4.04 -9.14
N GLU A 129 -1.30 5.36 -9.12
CA GLU A 129 -0.03 6.06 -9.16
C GLU A 129 0.79 5.75 -7.90
N VAL A 130 2.12 5.63 -8.02
CA VAL A 130 3.02 5.25 -6.92
C VAL A 130 4.16 6.24 -6.81
N TRP A 131 4.47 6.70 -5.58
CA TRP A 131 5.61 7.61 -5.35
C TRP A 131 6.10 7.63 -3.92
N GLY A 132 7.31 8.15 -3.71
CA GLY A 132 7.85 8.43 -2.39
C GLY A 132 7.27 9.73 -1.81
N VAL A 133 6.83 9.68 -0.56
CA VAL A 133 6.29 10.81 0.23
C VAL A 133 7.33 11.24 1.27
N GLY A 134 7.38 12.53 1.53
CA GLY A 134 8.29 13.12 2.52
C GLY A 134 9.75 13.03 2.07
N ASN A 135 10.59 12.49 2.94
CA ASN A 135 12.03 12.31 2.65
C ASN A 135 12.35 11.01 1.92
N LEU A 136 11.39 10.08 1.80
CA LEU A 136 11.60 8.83 1.07
C LEU A 136 11.69 9.11 -0.43
N LYS A 137 12.77 8.65 -1.06
CA LYS A 137 13.01 8.80 -2.49
C LYS A 137 12.86 7.47 -3.19
N THR A 138 12.38 7.52 -4.44
CA THR A 138 12.19 6.38 -5.32
C THR A 138 12.60 6.71 -6.75
N THR A 139 12.82 5.68 -7.55
CA THR A 139 12.93 5.80 -9.01
C THR A 139 11.66 5.22 -9.63
N PRO A 140 10.85 6.02 -10.34
CA PRO A 140 9.65 5.54 -11.02
C PRO A 140 9.97 4.58 -12.17
N ASP A 141 9.14 3.55 -12.37
CA ASP A 141 9.24 2.69 -13.56
C ASP A 141 8.68 3.38 -14.82
N ASN A 142 7.59 4.13 -14.66
CA ASN A 142 6.98 4.92 -15.73
C ASN A 142 6.78 6.37 -15.24
N ALA A 143 7.80 7.18 -15.42
CA ALA A 143 7.96 8.46 -14.75
C ALA A 143 6.97 9.56 -15.23
N ARG A 144 6.34 10.22 -14.25
CA ARG A 144 5.72 11.53 -14.35
C ARG A 144 6.26 12.41 -13.22
N GLY A 145 7.36 13.07 -13.48
CA GLY A 145 8.15 13.71 -12.42
C GLY A 145 8.73 12.67 -11.46
N ASN A 146 8.44 12.79 -10.17
CA ASN A 146 8.85 11.85 -9.12
C ASN A 146 7.81 10.72 -8.89
N ARG A 147 6.72 10.69 -9.63
CA ARG A 147 5.64 9.71 -9.54
C ARG A 147 5.74 8.68 -10.66
N SER A 148 5.30 7.47 -10.41
CA SER A 148 5.18 6.40 -11.39
C SER A 148 3.74 6.19 -11.79
N MET A 149 3.45 6.31 -13.08
CA MET A 149 2.12 6.11 -13.66
C MET A 149 1.88 4.64 -13.99
N SER A 150 0.65 4.19 -13.86
CA SER A 150 0.24 2.92 -14.45
C SER A 150 0.30 2.99 -15.99
N ILE A 151 0.76 1.91 -16.60
CA ILE A 151 0.81 1.78 -18.07
C ILE A 151 -0.56 1.46 -18.68
N GLU A 152 -1.52 1.05 -17.85
CA GLU A 152 -2.91 0.80 -18.24
C GLU A 152 -3.89 1.35 -17.19
N ASN A 153 -5.06 1.79 -17.65
CA ASN A 153 -6.11 2.34 -16.81
C ASN A 153 -7.10 1.24 -16.40
N LEU A 154 -6.83 0.57 -15.28
CA LEU A 154 -7.59 -0.61 -14.84
C LEU A 154 -8.46 -0.39 -13.61
N CYS A 155 -8.33 0.73 -12.87
CA CYS A 155 -9.20 0.99 -11.73
C CYS A 155 -10.65 1.14 -12.17
N LYS A 156 -11.55 0.61 -11.37
CA LYS A 156 -13.01 0.68 -11.51
C LYS A 156 -13.54 1.86 -10.72
N GLY A 157 -14.70 2.36 -11.11
CA GLY A 157 -15.36 3.49 -10.47
C GLY A 157 -16.02 3.17 -9.13
N ARG A 158 -16.71 4.17 -8.60
CA ARG A 158 -17.43 4.07 -7.33
C ARG A 158 -18.44 2.90 -7.30
N GLY A 159 -18.54 2.27 -6.15
CA GLY A 159 -19.42 1.11 -5.93
C GLY A 159 -18.87 -0.20 -6.45
N GLU A 160 -17.68 -0.19 -7.08
CA GLU A 160 -17.02 -1.39 -7.55
C GLU A 160 -15.73 -1.65 -6.76
N TRP A 161 -15.47 -2.92 -6.47
CA TRP A 161 -14.26 -3.35 -5.79
C TRP A 161 -13.07 -3.34 -6.73
N ASN A 162 -12.01 -2.67 -6.29
CA ASN A 162 -10.68 -2.72 -6.88
C ASN A 162 -9.79 -3.64 -6.05
N THR A 163 -8.87 -4.31 -6.71
CA THR A 163 -7.86 -5.17 -6.10
C THR A 163 -6.48 -4.60 -6.38
N TYR A 164 -5.68 -4.42 -5.33
CA TYR A 164 -4.25 -4.19 -5.43
C TYR A 164 -3.49 -5.41 -4.92
N ASP A 165 -2.62 -5.97 -5.75
CA ASP A 165 -1.60 -6.93 -5.35
C ASP A 165 -0.24 -6.24 -5.48
N ILE A 166 0.50 -6.21 -4.38
CA ILE A 166 1.73 -5.43 -4.27
C ILE A 166 2.87 -6.36 -3.88
N VAL A 167 3.93 -6.37 -4.67
CA VAL A 167 5.20 -7.01 -4.31
C VAL A 167 6.16 -5.93 -3.85
N ALA A 168 6.61 -6.00 -2.60
CA ALA A 168 7.52 -5.05 -1.98
C ALA A 168 8.77 -5.78 -1.48
N VAL A 169 9.89 -5.66 -2.22
CA VAL A 169 11.13 -6.39 -1.94
C VAL A 169 12.34 -5.51 -2.18
N ASP A 170 13.19 -5.39 -1.19
CA ASP A 170 14.50 -4.72 -1.26
C ASP A 170 14.50 -3.36 -1.97
N GLY A 171 13.50 -2.53 -1.68
CA GLY A 171 13.37 -1.19 -2.24
C GLY A 171 12.72 -1.13 -3.62
N VAL A 172 12.19 -2.25 -4.11
CA VAL A 172 11.35 -2.34 -5.31
C VAL A 172 9.91 -2.59 -4.91
N ILE A 173 8.98 -1.86 -5.52
CA ILE A 173 7.55 -2.11 -5.42
C ILE A 173 7.02 -2.33 -6.83
N LYS A 174 6.22 -3.40 -7.00
CA LYS A 174 5.42 -3.64 -8.20
C LYS A 174 3.96 -3.74 -7.79
N LEU A 175 3.11 -3.03 -8.52
CA LEU A 175 1.67 -2.93 -8.29
C LEU A 175 0.91 -3.63 -9.41
N ALA A 176 0.09 -4.60 -9.05
CA ALA A 176 -0.97 -5.10 -9.91
C ALA A 176 -2.30 -4.44 -9.53
N VAL A 177 -3.00 -3.93 -10.53
CA VAL A 177 -4.36 -3.39 -10.41
C VAL A 177 -5.32 -4.36 -11.09
N ASN A 178 -6.30 -4.85 -10.33
CA ASN A 178 -7.31 -5.79 -10.83
C ASN A 178 -6.71 -6.99 -11.59
N GLY A 179 -5.64 -7.55 -11.03
CA GLY A 179 -4.99 -8.78 -11.50
C GLY A 179 -3.89 -8.60 -12.54
N LYS A 180 -3.55 -7.36 -12.94
CA LYS A 180 -2.49 -7.10 -13.91
C LYS A 180 -1.44 -6.16 -13.35
N PHE A 181 -0.14 -6.53 -13.43
CA PHE A 181 0.96 -5.64 -13.07
C PHE A 181 1.06 -4.48 -14.07
N VAL A 182 0.91 -3.27 -13.56
CA VAL A 182 0.83 -2.05 -14.40
C VAL A 182 1.67 -0.90 -13.90
N ASN A 183 2.24 -0.99 -12.69
CA ASN A 183 3.03 0.09 -12.12
C ASN A 183 4.11 -0.41 -11.18
N GLY A 184 5.05 0.46 -10.85
CA GLY A 184 6.07 0.15 -9.86
C GLY A 184 7.08 1.28 -9.67
N ILE A 185 7.93 1.08 -8.67
CA ILE A 185 9.09 1.92 -8.37
C ILE A 185 10.27 1.04 -7.99
N SER A 186 11.45 1.61 -8.02
CA SER A 186 12.68 1.01 -7.53
C SER A 186 13.49 1.98 -6.68
N LYS A 187 14.58 1.48 -6.10
CA LYS A 187 15.55 2.27 -5.32
C LYS A 187 14.92 3.09 -4.19
N ALA A 188 13.87 2.55 -3.54
CA ALA A 188 13.32 3.18 -2.35
C ALA A 188 14.40 3.30 -1.27
N THR A 189 14.57 4.49 -0.71
CA THR A 189 15.59 4.76 0.33
C THR A 189 15.24 4.15 1.68
N GLN A 190 13.96 3.80 1.92
CA GLN A 190 13.48 3.06 3.07
C GLN A 190 12.86 1.74 2.57
N LYS A 191 13.25 0.61 3.18
CA LYS A 191 12.89 -0.74 2.73
C LYS A 191 12.19 -1.56 3.81
N LYS A 192 11.87 -0.92 4.92
CA LYS A 192 11.17 -1.49 6.07
C LYS A 192 10.36 -0.42 6.75
N GLY A 193 9.13 -0.74 7.15
CA GLY A 193 8.25 0.20 7.81
C GLY A 193 6.85 -0.34 7.97
N TYR A 194 5.94 0.55 8.31
CA TYR A 194 4.54 0.23 8.54
C TYR A 194 3.76 0.22 7.23
N ILE A 195 2.66 -0.54 7.23
CA ILE A 195 1.63 -0.46 6.19
C ILE A 195 0.52 0.42 6.76
N CYS A 196 0.09 1.45 6.01
CA CYS A 196 -0.95 2.36 6.47
C CYS A 196 -2.11 2.40 5.48
N LEU A 197 -3.32 2.62 6.01
CA LEU A 197 -4.51 3.04 5.27
C LEU A 197 -4.75 4.51 5.52
N GLU A 198 -5.05 5.26 4.47
CA GLU A 198 -5.19 6.70 4.54
C GLU A 198 -6.64 7.13 4.71
N SER A 199 -6.83 8.20 5.51
CA SER A 199 -8.06 8.97 5.62
C SER A 199 -7.83 10.33 4.97
N GLU A 200 -8.42 10.57 3.78
CA GLU A 200 -8.23 11.83 3.05
C GLU A 200 -9.49 12.28 2.27
N GLY A 201 -10.49 12.72 3.01
CA GLY A 201 -11.59 13.52 2.47
C GLY A 201 -12.85 12.76 2.09
N ALA A 202 -12.80 11.46 1.83
CA ALA A 202 -13.97 10.70 1.41
C ALA A 202 -14.05 9.30 2.02
N LYS A 203 -15.28 8.77 2.04
CA LYS A 203 -15.54 7.42 2.55
C LYS A 203 -14.96 6.36 1.63
N ILE A 204 -14.22 5.42 2.22
CA ILE A 204 -13.65 4.26 1.52
C ILE A 204 -13.80 3.01 2.37
N TYR A 205 -13.96 1.87 1.70
CA TYR A 205 -14.07 0.55 2.28
C TYR A 205 -12.85 -0.28 1.92
N PHE A 206 -12.35 -1.08 2.89
CA PHE A 206 -11.28 -2.05 2.69
C PHE A 206 -11.70 -3.42 3.20
N ARG A 207 -11.30 -4.46 2.49
CA ARG A 207 -11.47 -5.86 2.90
C ARG A 207 -10.34 -6.73 2.35
N ASN A 208 -10.28 -7.97 2.77
CA ASN A 208 -9.32 -8.98 2.29
C ASN A 208 -7.86 -8.50 2.34
N LEU A 209 -7.50 -7.75 3.41
CA LEU A 209 -6.12 -7.31 3.63
C LEU A 209 -5.29 -8.50 4.09
N ARG A 210 -4.42 -9.01 3.21
CA ARG A 210 -3.59 -10.18 3.49
C ARG A 210 -2.14 -9.91 3.12
N ILE A 211 -1.23 -10.47 3.89
CA ILE A 211 0.21 -10.35 3.66
C ILE A 211 0.87 -11.72 3.64
N MET A 212 1.85 -11.87 2.76
CA MET A 212 2.82 -12.97 2.76
C MET A 212 4.20 -12.35 2.98
N GLU A 213 4.79 -12.55 4.16
CA GLU A 213 6.15 -12.07 4.42
C GLU A 213 7.15 -12.98 3.71
N LEU A 214 8.11 -12.36 3.04
CA LEU A 214 9.20 -13.04 2.34
C LEU A 214 10.47 -12.89 3.19
N PRO A 215 11.31 -13.93 3.25
CA PRO A 215 12.59 -13.85 3.95
C PRO A 215 13.50 -12.82 3.32
N PRO A 216 14.27 -12.04 4.11
CA PRO A 216 15.29 -11.13 3.58
C PRO A 216 16.33 -11.88 2.75
N GLY A 217 16.70 -11.31 1.59
CA GLY A 217 17.76 -11.85 0.74
C GLY A 217 17.46 -13.16 0.01
N VAL A 218 16.21 -13.63 0.04
CA VAL A 218 15.80 -14.88 -0.66
C VAL A 218 15.47 -14.61 -2.11
N THR A 219 14.94 -13.43 -2.42
CA THR A 219 14.57 -13.04 -3.78
C THR A 219 15.20 -11.71 -4.16
N THR A 220 15.52 -11.53 -5.46
CA THR A 220 15.84 -10.21 -6.00
C THR A 220 14.58 -9.51 -6.46
N PRO A 221 14.58 -8.16 -6.62
CA PRO A 221 13.45 -7.44 -7.18
C PRO A 221 12.97 -7.99 -8.52
N GLU A 222 13.90 -8.36 -9.40
CA GLU A 222 13.61 -8.90 -10.73
C GLU A 222 12.98 -10.31 -10.67
N GLN A 223 13.30 -11.08 -9.64
CA GLN A 223 12.73 -12.43 -9.44
C GLN A 223 11.37 -12.37 -8.75
N SER A 224 11.12 -11.35 -7.92
CA SER A 224 9.91 -11.27 -7.11
C SER A 224 8.75 -10.53 -7.78
N ALA A 225 9.01 -9.72 -8.80
CA ALA A 225 7.99 -8.94 -9.49
C ALA A 225 8.28 -8.89 -11.00
N PRO A 226 7.31 -9.28 -11.86
CA PRO A 226 7.46 -9.10 -13.30
C PRO A 226 7.57 -7.62 -13.64
N LEU A 227 8.35 -7.30 -14.65
CA LEU A 227 8.39 -5.96 -15.21
C LEU A 227 7.05 -5.66 -15.88
N ALA A 228 6.53 -4.44 -15.70
CA ALA A 228 5.43 -3.92 -16.47
C ALA A 228 5.91 -3.75 -17.94
N GLN A 229 5.20 -4.33 -18.89
CA GLN A 229 5.49 -4.23 -20.33
C GLN A 229 4.56 -3.22 -20.98
#